data_46d9e78d598e76c71279e5709d53786c
#
_entry.id   46d9e78d598e76c71279e5709d53786c
#
_cell.length_a   1.000
_cell.length_b   1.000
_cell.length_c   1.000
_cell.angle_alpha   90.00
_cell.angle_beta   90.00
_cell.angle_gamma   90.00
#
_symmetry.space_group_name_H-M   'P 1'
#
loop_
_entity.id
_entity.type
_entity.pdbx_description
1 polymer ?
#
loop_
_entity_poly.entity_id
_entity_poly.type
_entity_poly.pdbx_seq_one_letter_code
_entity_poly.pdbx_strand_id
1 'polypeptide(L)'
;MYFCGIQNSTRTKGMNKAKSTMKLFGLIGLLILWNCSCVDRHRSHALCEQSLIDSLEVRAQDSLFSNLPYSRSLLRNAMRQAQDSMSYYRLMGLYGKTFFISSDFDSILYYNRPVKEYDKRAAACPRWNDVLSDVYNIEGNVWMQLNQPDSAVAYYEKSYAYRLKGEKGHLLSDICMNLADAHLHRGELAHTASYYRKALFICDSLHL
;
A
#
# COMPACT_ATOMS: atom_id res chain seq x y z
N MET A 1 33.22 82.22 14.67
CA MET A 1 31.79 82.44 14.36
C MET A 1 31.28 81.27 13.51
N TYR A 2 30.29 80.59 13.96
CA TYR A 2 29.46 79.57 13.30
C TYR A 2 30.16 78.57 12.39
N PHE A 3 30.40 77.37 12.88
CA PHE A 3 30.19 76.09 12.24
C PHE A 3 30.35 74.93 13.24
N CYS A 4 29.29 74.51 13.85
CA CYS A 4 29.27 73.26 14.58
C CYS A 4 27.80 72.84 14.72
N GLY A 5 27.38 71.74 14.05
CA GLY A 5 26.07 71.13 14.35
C GLY A 5 25.26 70.52 13.25
N ILE A 6 25.82 69.71 12.35
CA ILE A 6 25.02 68.80 11.52
C ILE A 6 25.87 67.53 11.20
N GLN A 7 26.13 66.67 12.12
CA GLN A 7 26.74 65.34 11.82
C GLN A 7 26.30 64.16 12.70
N ASN A 8 25.35 64.35 13.65
CA ASN A 8 25.00 63.23 14.56
C ASN A 8 23.62 62.58 14.33
N SER A 9 22.83 63.09 13.34
CA SER A 9 21.45 62.56 13.16
C SER A 9 21.37 61.36 12.20
N THR A 10 22.33 61.20 11.27
CA THR A 10 22.28 60.13 10.27
C THR A 10 22.85 58.78 10.74
N ARG A 11 23.81 58.83 11.72
CA ARG A 11 24.47 57.61 12.20
C ARG A 11 23.60 56.76 13.14
N THR A 12 22.73 57.41 13.92
CA THR A 12 21.80 56.71 14.84
C THR A 12 20.61 56.06 14.12
N LYS A 13 20.11 56.64 13.02
CA LYS A 13 19.03 56.05 12.22
C LYS A 13 19.48 54.76 11.47
N GLY A 14 20.73 54.73 10.99
CA GLY A 14 21.32 53.55 10.33
C GLY A 14 21.49 52.36 11.29
N MET A 15 21.97 52.63 12.51
CA MET A 15 22.17 51.56 13.52
C MET A 15 20.86 50.96 14.04
N ASN A 16 19.80 51.74 14.16
CA ASN A 16 18.50 51.25 14.61
C ASN A 16 17.80 50.42 13.51
N LYS A 17 18.01 50.78 12.24
CA LYS A 17 17.46 49.99 11.10
C LYS A 17 18.20 48.67 10.95
N ALA A 18 19.53 48.62 11.14
CA ALA A 18 20.31 47.38 11.12
C ALA A 18 19.97 46.43 12.30
N LYS A 19 19.73 46.96 13.51
CA LYS A 19 19.28 46.17 14.66
C LYS A 19 17.86 45.62 14.50
N SER A 20 16.96 46.34 13.81
CA SER A 20 15.61 45.91 13.52
C SER A 20 15.62 44.79 12.48
N THR A 21 16.41 44.90 11.42
CA THR A 21 16.54 43.85 10.38
C THR A 21 17.18 42.57 10.94
N MET A 22 18.22 42.67 11.78
CA MET A 22 18.80 41.50 12.46
C MET A 22 17.81 40.77 13.36
N LYS A 23 16.94 41.48 14.08
CA LYS A 23 15.88 40.86 14.90
C LYS A 23 14.85 40.17 14.04
N LEU A 24 14.51 40.74 12.89
CA LEU A 24 13.56 40.13 11.96
C LEU A 24 14.11 38.85 11.32
N PHE A 25 15.39 38.84 10.91
CA PHE A 25 16.06 37.63 10.39
C PHE A 25 16.22 36.56 11.47
N GLY A 26 16.47 36.91 12.71
CA GLY A 26 16.52 36.00 13.85
C GLY A 26 15.16 35.34 14.13
N LEU A 27 14.07 36.10 14.04
CA LEU A 27 12.69 35.59 14.20
C LEU A 27 12.27 34.66 13.04
N ILE A 28 12.63 35.03 11.80
CA ILE A 28 12.36 34.19 10.63
C ILE A 28 13.19 32.90 10.71
N GLY A 29 14.45 32.95 11.10
CA GLY A 29 15.29 31.77 11.33
C GLY A 29 14.73 30.84 12.40
N LEU A 30 14.23 31.37 13.53
CA LEU A 30 13.56 30.58 14.58
C LEU A 30 12.25 29.94 14.11
N LEU A 31 11.45 30.64 13.30
CA LEU A 31 10.22 30.10 12.71
C LEU A 31 10.52 28.97 11.69
N ILE A 32 11.59 29.09 10.89
CA ILE A 32 12.03 28.06 9.96
C ILE A 32 12.52 26.82 10.72
N LEU A 33 13.32 26.99 11.76
CA LEU A 33 13.79 25.88 12.60
C LEU A 33 12.64 25.19 13.35
N TRP A 34 11.63 25.93 13.81
CA TRP A 34 10.47 25.34 14.46
C TRP A 34 9.60 24.55 13.48
N ASN A 35 9.38 25.06 12.28
CA ASN A 35 8.67 24.33 11.24
C ASN A 35 9.43 23.08 10.79
N CYS A 36 10.75 23.12 10.62
CA CYS A 36 11.58 21.93 10.36
C CYS A 36 11.44 20.87 11.46
N SER A 37 11.55 21.28 12.73
CA SER A 37 11.42 20.33 13.86
C SER A 37 10.05 19.68 13.95
N CYS A 38 8.98 20.40 13.61
CA CYS A 38 7.62 19.85 13.56
C CYS A 38 7.45 18.88 12.39
N VAL A 39 7.98 19.20 11.22
CA VAL A 39 7.91 18.34 10.02
C VAL A 39 8.70 17.04 10.25
N ASP A 40 9.91 17.11 10.84
CA ASP A 40 10.71 15.92 11.12
C ASP A 40 10.06 15.03 12.19
N ARG A 41 9.43 15.63 13.21
CA ARG A 41 8.70 14.87 14.23
C ARG A 41 7.47 14.17 13.66
N HIS A 42 6.71 14.85 12.80
CA HIS A 42 5.57 14.23 12.10
C HIS A 42 6.00 13.11 11.17
N ARG A 43 7.10 13.30 10.44
CA ARG A 43 7.66 12.30 9.54
C ARG A 43 8.19 11.08 10.29
N SER A 44 8.89 11.27 11.41
CA SER A 44 9.39 10.16 12.23
C SER A 44 8.25 9.38 12.90
N HIS A 45 7.18 10.05 13.33
CA HIS A 45 6.01 9.40 13.89
C HIS A 45 5.27 8.56 12.84
N ALA A 46 5.05 9.11 11.64
CA ALA A 46 4.41 8.40 10.53
C ALA A 46 5.22 7.17 10.07
N LEU A 47 6.57 7.26 10.04
CA LEU A 47 7.44 6.14 9.73
C LEU A 47 7.39 5.04 10.79
N CYS A 48 7.36 5.40 12.06
CA CYS A 48 7.25 4.44 13.18
C CYS A 48 5.89 3.71 13.14
N GLU A 49 4.82 4.42 12.84
CA GLU A 49 3.47 3.89 12.75
C GLU A 49 3.30 2.96 11.53
N GLN A 50 3.85 3.35 10.38
CA GLN A 50 3.87 2.47 9.19
C GLN A 50 4.66 1.19 9.46
N SER A 51 5.80 1.27 10.14
CA SER A 51 6.59 0.11 10.56
C SER A 51 5.81 -0.81 11.49
N LEU A 52 5.00 -0.25 12.39
CA LEU A 52 4.15 -1.04 13.28
C LEU A 52 3.05 -1.76 12.49
N ILE A 53 2.37 -1.07 11.57
CA ILE A 53 1.35 -1.65 10.70
C ILE A 53 1.94 -2.79 9.88
N ASP A 54 3.10 -2.59 9.24
CA ASP A 54 3.76 -3.61 8.44
C ASP A 54 4.18 -4.83 9.29
N SER A 55 4.61 -4.62 10.54
CA SER A 55 4.93 -5.73 11.46
C SER A 55 3.69 -6.53 11.88
N LEU A 56 2.56 -5.85 12.10
CA LEU A 56 1.29 -6.50 12.42
C LEU A 56 0.76 -7.32 11.22
N GLU A 57 0.93 -6.80 10.01
CA GLU A 57 0.58 -7.50 8.77
C GLU A 57 1.39 -8.78 8.58
N VAL A 58 2.72 -8.71 8.70
CA VAL A 58 3.60 -9.89 8.59
C VAL A 58 3.20 -10.95 9.61
N ARG A 59 3.05 -10.58 10.88
CA ARG A 59 2.62 -11.52 11.94
C ARG A 59 1.25 -12.12 11.69
N ALA A 60 0.32 -11.35 11.10
CA ALA A 60 -0.98 -11.84 10.74
C ALA A 60 -0.91 -12.87 9.60
N GLN A 61 -0.05 -12.64 8.61
CA GLN A 61 0.18 -13.60 7.52
C GLN A 61 0.83 -14.88 8.03
N ASP A 62 1.84 -14.79 8.89
CA ASP A 62 2.53 -15.95 9.50
C ASP A 62 1.58 -16.82 10.34
N SER A 63 0.62 -16.19 11.00
CA SER A 63 -0.35 -16.89 11.84
C SER A 63 -1.62 -17.33 11.12
N LEU A 64 -1.75 -17.06 9.82
CA LEU A 64 -2.98 -17.26 9.05
C LEU A 64 -3.50 -18.70 9.11
N PHE A 65 -2.62 -19.67 8.96
CA PHE A 65 -2.99 -21.10 8.97
C PHE A 65 -2.89 -21.75 10.35
N SER A 66 -2.09 -21.20 11.27
CA SER A 66 -1.88 -21.76 12.61
C SER A 66 -2.88 -21.23 13.64
N ASN A 67 -3.28 -19.96 13.54
CA ASN A 67 -4.18 -19.31 14.49
C ASN A 67 -5.01 -18.20 13.80
N LEU A 68 -6.03 -18.60 13.07
CA LEU A 68 -6.90 -17.70 12.32
C LEU A 68 -7.57 -16.58 13.17
N PRO A 69 -8.09 -16.85 14.39
CA PRO A 69 -8.63 -15.79 15.24
C PRO A 69 -7.58 -14.74 15.62
N TYR A 70 -6.35 -15.17 15.90
CA TYR A 70 -5.24 -14.27 16.22
C TYR A 70 -4.84 -13.44 15.01
N SER A 71 -4.67 -14.06 13.83
CA SER A 71 -4.42 -13.36 12.57
C SER A 71 -5.47 -12.27 12.31
N ARG A 72 -6.75 -12.59 12.41
CA ARG A 72 -7.86 -11.63 12.28
C ARG A 72 -7.80 -10.50 13.31
N SER A 73 -7.38 -10.78 14.54
CA SER A 73 -7.24 -9.76 15.59
C SER A 73 -6.12 -8.77 15.28
N LEU A 74 -4.98 -9.26 14.77
CA LEU A 74 -3.86 -8.43 14.34
C LEU A 74 -4.24 -7.50 13.18
N LEU A 75 -4.93 -8.01 12.15
CA LEU A 75 -5.37 -7.21 11.01
C LEU A 75 -6.38 -6.15 11.41
N ARG A 76 -7.34 -6.46 12.29
CA ARG A 76 -8.27 -5.46 12.83
C ARG A 76 -7.55 -4.39 13.64
N ASN A 77 -6.53 -4.75 14.40
CA ASN A 77 -5.71 -3.79 15.12
C ASN A 77 -4.93 -2.89 14.16
N ALA A 78 -4.28 -3.46 13.14
CA ALA A 78 -3.57 -2.71 12.11
C ALA A 78 -4.51 -1.75 11.36
N MET A 79 -5.71 -2.17 10.97
CA MET A 79 -6.71 -1.30 10.32
C MET A 79 -7.13 -0.11 11.18
N ARG A 80 -7.24 -0.30 12.51
CA ARG A 80 -7.58 0.82 13.44
C ARG A 80 -6.45 1.84 13.55
N GLN A 81 -5.21 1.43 13.31
CA GLN A 81 -4.03 2.28 13.38
C GLN A 81 -3.66 2.91 12.03
N ALA A 82 -4.24 2.44 10.94
CA ALA A 82 -3.98 2.97 9.60
C ALA A 82 -4.50 4.41 9.48
N GLN A 83 -3.60 5.35 9.24
CA GLN A 83 -3.91 6.79 9.09
C GLN A 83 -4.24 7.17 7.65
N ASP A 84 -3.77 6.39 6.68
CA ASP A 84 -4.06 6.61 5.28
C ASP A 84 -5.00 5.56 4.70
N SER A 85 -5.80 5.98 3.72
CA SER A 85 -6.80 5.13 3.11
C SER A 85 -6.20 3.94 2.36
N MET A 86 -5.00 4.09 1.76
CA MET A 86 -4.35 3.01 1.03
C MET A 86 -3.97 1.86 1.97
N SER A 87 -3.31 2.17 3.09
CA SER A 87 -2.97 1.18 4.12
C SER A 87 -4.22 0.51 4.68
N TYR A 88 -5.28 1.27 4.96
CA TYR A 88 -6.54 0.73 5.46
C TYR A 88 -7.17 -0.27 4.48
N TYR A 89 -7.32 0.09 3.21
CA TYR A 89 -7.94 -0.80 2.22
C TYR A 89 -7.05 -1.99 1.84
N ARG A 90 -5.72 -1.83 1.88
CA ARG A 90 -4.77 -2.95 1.73
C ARG A 90 -4.98 -4.00 2.83
N LEU A 91 -5.04 -3.57 4.08
CA LEU A 91 -5.29 -4.45 5.22
C LEU A 91 -6.70 -5.06 5.18
N MET A 92 -7.69 -4.32 4.68
CA MET A 92 -9.06 -4.82 4.49
C MET A 92 -9.09 -5.97 3.46
N GLY A 93 -8.39 -5.86 2.34
CA GLY A 93 -8.28 -6.94 1.36
C GLY A 93 -7.61 -8.18 1.96
N LEU A 94 -6.54 -8.00 2.74
CA LEU A 94 -5.89 -9.09 3.45
C LEU A 94 -6.81 -9.71 4.52
N TYR A 95 -7.58 -8.90 5.22
CA TYR A 95 -8.58 -9.38 6.18
C TYR A 95 -9.67 -10.21 5.48
N GLY A 96 -10.18 -9.74 4.33
CA GLY A 96 -11.11 -10.49 3.49
C GLY A 96 -10.56 -11.86 3.08
N LYS A 97 -9.28 -11.94 2.69
CA LYS A 97 -8.61 -13.20 2.35
C LYS A 97 -8.67 -14.23 3.49
N THR A 98 -8.67 -13.80 4.76
CA THR A 98 -8.73 -14.74 5.90
C THR A 98 -9.99 -15.58 5.93
N PHE A 99 -11.07 -15.12 5.31
CA PHE A 99 -12.36 -15.83 5.29
C PHE A 99 -12.36 -17.02 4.31
N PHE A 100 -11.39 -17.08 3.40
CA PHE A 100 -11.25 -18.23 2.50
C PHE A 100 -10.99 -19.53 3.27
N ILE A 101 -10.21 -19.48 4.35
CA ILE A 101 -9.91 -20.64 5.21
C ILE A 101 -11.18 -21.19 5.88
N SER A 102 -12.15 -20.33 6.20
CA SER A 102 -13.43 -20.72 6.80
C SER A 102 -14.54 -20.95 5.74
N SER A 103 -14.22 -20.87 4.45
CA SER A 103 -15.17 -20.97 3.33
C SER A 103 -16.33 -19.98 3.42
N ASP A 104 -16.11 -18.83 4.08
CA ASP A 104 -17.08 -17.75 4.20
C ASP A 104 -16.91 -16.79 3.01
N PHE A 105 -17.47 -17.20 1.87
CA PHE A 105 -17.29 -16.48 0.60
C PHE A 105 -18.01 -15.12 0.58
N ASP A 106 -19.13 -15.00 1.27
CA ASP A 106 -19.87 -13.73 1.38
C ASP A 106 -19.03 -12.67 2.08
N SER A 107 -18.33 -13.04 3.16
CA SER A 107 -17.40 -12.14 3.84
C SER A 107 -16.23 -11.73 2.94
N ILE A 108 -15.69 -12.63 2.10
CA ILE A 108 -14.64 -12.27 1.13
C ILE A 108 -15.15 -11.17 0.19
N LEU A 109 -16.31 -11.39 -0.44
CA LEU A 109 -16.89 -10.43 -1.39
C LEU A 109 -17.23 -9.10 -0.71
N TYR A 110 -17.73 -9.14 0.53
CA TYR A 110 -18.05 -7.97 1.34
C TYR A 110 -16.82 -7.10 1.59
N TYR A 111 -15.69 -7.68 2.05
CA TYR A 111 -14.47 -6.93 2.34
C TYR A 111 -13.69 -6.52 1.09
N ASN A 112 -13.76 -7.28 0.01
CA ASN A 112 -13.07 -6.97 -1.23
C ASN A 112 -13.75 -5.85 -2.03
N ARG A 113 -15.07 -5.70 -1.92
CA ARG A 113 -15.82 -4.70 -2.68
C ARG A 113 -15.31 -3.27 -2.49
N PRO A 114 -15.17 -2.72 -1.26
CA PRO A 114 -14.66 -1.36 -1.07
C PRO A 114 -13.19 -1.22 -1.51
N VAL A 115 -12.38 -2.27 -1.45
CA VAL A 115 -10.99 -2.27 -1.96
C VAL A 115 -10.98 -2.03 -3.47
N LYS A 116 -11.83 -2.75 -4.23
CA LYS A 116 -11.97 -2.58 -5.69
C LYS A 116 -12.56 -1.21 -6.06
N GLU A 117 -13.46 -0.67 -5.26
CA GLU A 117 -14.04 0.67 -5.47
C GLU A 117 -13.00 1.78 -5.22
N TYR A 118 -12.04 1.57 -4.32
CA TYR A 118 -10.94 2.50 -4.05
C TYR A 118 -9.93 2.59 -5.21
N ASP A 119 -9.83 1.56 -6.06
CA ASP A 119 -8.93 1.49 -7.23
C ASP A 119 -9.01 2.73 -8.13
N LYS A 120 -10.20 3.27 -8.35
CA LYS A 120 -10.42 4.45 -9.19
C LYS A 120 -9.62 5.69 -8.74
N ARG A 121 -9.12 5.73 -7.50
CA ARG A 121 -8.36 6.83 -6.91
C ARG A 121 -6.86 6.54 -6.81
N ALA A 122 -6.46 5.27 -6.82
CA ALA A 122 -5.09 4.80 -6.53
C ALA A 122 -4.39 4.15 -7.73
N ALA A 123 -5.01 4.13 -8.92
CA ALA A 123 -4.64 3.34 -10.10
C ALA A 123 -3.20 3.49 -10.63
N ALA A 124 -2.42 4.46 -10.16
CA ALA A 124 -1.05 4.70 -10.63
C ALA A 124 0.04 4.13 -9.71
N CYS A 125 -0.31 3.45 -8.61
CA CYS A 125 0.66 2.95 -7.65
C CYS A 125 0.94 1.45 -7.89
N PRO A 126 2.19 1.03 -8.21
CA PRO A 126 2.52 -0.38 -8.42
C PRO A 126 2.17 -1.27 -7.23
N ARG A 127 2.43 -0.81 -6.00
CA ARG A 127 2.05 -1.51 -4.77
C ARG A 127 0.54 -1.73 -4.65
N TRP A 128 -0.29 -0.79 -5.17
CA TRP A 128 -1.75 -0.96 -5.20
C TRP A 128 -2.18 -2.01 -6.21
N ASN A 129 -1.47 -2.12 -7.35
CA ASN A 129 -1.72 -3.18 -8.30
C ASN A 129 -1.52 -4.57 -7.70
N ASP A 130 -0.56 -4.75 -6.79
CA ASP A 130 -0.39 -6.01 -6.05
C ASP A 130 -1.59 -6.32 -5.15
N VAL A 131 -2.15 -5.31 -4.47
CA VAL A 131 -3.37 -5.47 -3.65
C VAL A 131 -4.56 -5.91 -4.49
N LEU A 132 -4.77 -5.27 -5.63
CA LEU A 132 -5.87 -5.62 -6.54
C LEU A 132 -5.67 -7.00 -7.15
N SER A 133 -4.43 -7.35 -7.50
CA SER A 133 -4.12 -8.69 -7.95
C SER A 133 -4.51 -9.75 -6.91
N ASP A 134 -4.15 -9.55 -5.65
CA ASP A 134 -4.50 -10.48 -4.56
C ASP A 134 -6.02 -10.58 -4.35
N VAL A 135 -6.72 -9.44 -4.39
CA VAL A 135 -8.19 -9.38 -4.27
C VAL A 135 -8.88 -10.14 -5.40
N TYR A 136 -8.46 -9.93 -6.64
CA TYR A 136 -9.02 -10.65 -7.77
C TYR A 136 -8.65 -12.13 -7.78
N ASN A 137 -7.43 -12.49 -7.33
CA ASN A 137 -7.01 -13.89 -7.25
C ASN A 137 -7.86 -14.68 -6.25
N ILE A 138 -8.10 -14.11 -5.04
CA ILE A 138 -8.93 -14.78 -4.03
C ILE A 138 -10.40 -14.90 -4.47
N GLU A 139 -10.94 -13.91 -5.19
CA GLU A 139 -12.28 -14.02 -5.79
C GLU A 139 -12.33 -15.09 -6.88
N GLY A 140 -11.28 -15.23 -7.69
CA GLY A 140 -11.14 -16.35 -8.63
C GLY A 140 -11.19 -17.70 -7.93
N ASN A 141 -10.48 -17.85 -6.80
CA ASN A 141 -10.52 -19.05 -5.99
C ASN A 141 -11.94 -19.33 -5.45
N VAL A 142 -12.69 -18.29 -5.05
CA VAL A 142 -14.11 -18.45 -4.65
C VAL A 142 -14.93 -19.04 -5.79
N TRP A 143 -14.81 -18.52 -7.01
CA TRP A 143 -15.54 -19.02 -8.17
C TRP A 143 -15.15 -20.44 -8.54
N MET A 144 -13.88 -20.83 -8.36
CA MET A 144 -13.45 -22.22 -8.52
C MET A 144 -14.14 -23.14 -7.50
N GLN A 145 -14.19 -22.74 -6.22
CA GLN A 145 -14.88 -23.51 -5.17
C GLN A 145 -16.38 -23.63 -5.41
N LEU A 146 -16.98 -22.63 -6.05
CA LEU A 146 -18.39 -22.66 -6.48
C LEU A 146 -18.62 -23.41 -7.79
N ASN A 147 -17.59 -24.09 -8.33
CA ASN A 147 -17.63 -24.82 -9.60
C ASN A 147 -18.05 -23.95 -10.79
N GLN A 148 -17.58 -22.70 -10.83
CA GLN A 148 -17.83 -21.74 -11.90
C GLN A 148 -16.51 -21.32 -12.57
N PRO A 149 -15.87 -22.21 -13.36
CA PRO A 149 -14.55 -21.95 -13.92
C PRO A 149 -14.51 -20.79 -14.93
N ASP A 150 -15.63 -20.48 -15.63
CA ASP A 150 -15.71 -19.32 -16.51
C ASP A 150 -15.54 -18.01 -15.75
N SER A 151 -16.24 -17.89 -14.61
CA SER A 151 -16.09 -16.74 -13.72
C SER A 151 -14.67 -16.68 -13.14
N ALA A 152 -14.14 -17.82 -12.69
CA ALA A 152 -12.80 -17.91 -12.14
C ALA A 152 -11.73 -17.42 -13.13
N VAL A 153 -11.77 -17.86 -14.40
CA VAL A 153 -10.85 -17.39 -15.44
C VAL A 153 -10.91 -15.87 -15.57
N ALA A 154 -12.11 -15.27 -15.64
CA ALA A 154 -12.25 -13.83 -15.78
C ALA A 154 -11.66 -13.04 -14.59
N TYR A 155 -11.74 -13.58 -13.37
CA TYR A 155 -11.14 -12.99 -12.18
C TYR A 155 -9.62 -13.19 -12.14
N TYR A 156 -9.11 -14.37 -12.49
CA TYR A 156 -7.67 -14.62 -12.56
C TYR A 156 -6.99 -13.81 -13.66
N GLU A 157 -7.64 -13.58 -14.81
CA GLU A 157 -7.10 -12.70 -15.86
C GLU A 157 -6.95 -11.26 -15.37
N LYS A 158 -7.92 -10.74 -14.60
CA LYS A 158 -7.78 -9.43 -13.95
C LYS A 158 -6.63 -9.43 -12.96
N SER A 159 -6.52 -10.46 -12.12
CA SER A 159 -5.41 -10.63 -11.19
C SER A 159 -4.06 -10.61 -11.92
N TYR A 160 -3.94 -11.37 -13.01
CA TYR A 160 -2.75 -11.43 -13.85
C TYR A 160 -2.38 -10.05 -14.41
N ALA A 161 -3.36 -9.32 -14.97
CA ALA A 161 -3.15 -7.99 -15.54
C ALA A 161 -2.68 -6.95 -14.50
N TYR A 162 -3.19 -7.02 -13.27
CA TYR A 162 -2.72 -6.18 -12.18
C TYR A 162 -1.34 -6.60 -11.69
N ARG A 163 -1.05 -7.90 -11.57
CA ARG A 163 0.26 -8.40 -11.13
C ARG A 163 1.40 -7.99 -12.06
N LEU A 164 1.15 -7.93 -13.35
CA LEU A 164 2.14 -7.44 -14.34
C LEU A 164 2.54 -5.96 -14.12
N LYS A 165 1.68 -5.18 -13.46
CA LYS A 165 1.92 -3.76 -13.15
C LYS A 165 2.39 -3.54 -11.72
N GLY A 166 2.42 -4.58 -10.91
CA GLY A 166 2.81 -4.56 -9.51
C GLY A 166 4.31 -4.74 -9.31
N GLU A 167 4.71 -4.81 -8.04
CA GLU A 167 6.10 -5.01 -7.61
C GLU A 167 6.42 -6.49 -7.34
N LYS A 168 5.40 -7.31 -7.05
CA LYS A 168 5.52 -8.71 -6.64
C LYS A 168 5.40 -9.67 -7.83
N GLY A 169 6.19 -9.44 -8.89
CA GLY A 169 6.15 -10.25 -10.10
C GLY A 169 6.44 -11.76 -9.87
N HIS A 170 7.18 -12.11 -8.80
CA HIS A 170 7.44 -13.49 -8.42
C HIS A 170 6.16 -14.29 -8.09
N LEU A 171 5.06 -13.63 -7.70
CA LEU A 171 3.77 -14.29 -7.45
C LEU A 171 2.94 -14.51 -8.71
N LEU A 172 3.49 -14.19 -9.88
CA LEU A 172 2.79 -14.37 -11.15
C LEU A 172 2.65 -15.86 -11.52
N SER A 173 3.61 -16.71 -11.07
CA SER A 173 3.54 -18.16 -11.23
C SER A 173 2.27 -18.76 -10.62
N ASP A 174 1.90 -18.33 -9.41
CA ASP A 174 0.71 -18.83 -8.71
C ASP A 174 -0.59 -18.51 -9.48
N ILE A 175 -0.65 -17.29 -10.05
CA ILE A 175 -1.80 -16.88 -10.87
C ILE A 175 -1.84 -17.67 -12.17
N CYS A 176 -0.69 -17.96 -12.79
CA CYS A 176 -0.62 -18.81 -13.97
C CYS A 176 -1.07 -20.24 -13.66
N MET A 177 -0.71 -20.81 -12.50
CA MET A 177 -1.21 -22.12 -12.07
C MET A 177 -2.72 -22.10 -11.89
N ASN A 178 -3.27 -21.10 -11.22
CA ASN A 178 -4.71 -20.95 -11.03
C ASN A 178 -5.48 -20.82 -12.36
N LEU A 179 -4.93 -20.09 -13.33
CA LEU A 179 -5.47 -19.99 -14.69
C LEU A 179 -5.41 -21.35 -15.40
N ALA A 180 -4.30 -22.07 -15.28
CA ALA A 180 -4.19 -23.41 -15.87
C ALA A 180 -5.24 -24.37 -15.30
N ASP A 181 -5.43 -24.38 -13.98
CA ASP A 181 -6.43 -25.21 -13.32
C ASP A 181 -7.86 -24.84 -13.75
N ALA A 182 -8.17 -23.55 -13.84
CA ALA A 182 -9.48 -23.11 -14.31
C ALA A 182 -9.76 -23.52 -15.77
N HIS A 183 -8.77 -23.39 -16.66
CA HIS A 183 -8.87 -23.87 -18.05
C HIS A 183 -8.96 -25.39 -18.14
N LEU A 184 -8.28 -26.12 -17.23
CA LEU A 184 -8.42 -27.58 -17.16
C LEU A 184 -9.84 -27.98 -16.80
N HIS A 185 -10.48 -27.32 -15.83
CA HIS A 185 -11.89 -27.54 -15.48
C HIS A 185 -12.86 -27.23 -16.62
N ARG A 186 -12.48 -26.36 -17.56
CA ARG A 186 -13.23 -26.08 -18.80
C ARG A 186 -12.94 -27.09 -19.93
N GLY A 187 -11.99 -28.01 -19.74
CA GLY A 187 -11.52 -28.92 -20.77
C GLY A 187 -10.63 -28.30 -21.85
N GLU A 188 -10.09 -27.11 -21.61
CA GLU A 188 -9.29 -26.33 -22.57
C GLU A 188 -7.79 -26.67 -22.45
N LEU A 189 -7.42 -27.89 -22.84
CA LEU A 189 -6.07 -28.43 -22.63
C LEU A 189 -4.93 -27.59 -23.21
N ALA A 190 -5.15 -26.91 -24.35
CA ALA A 190 -4.14 -26.05 -24.96
C ALA A 190 -3.81 -24.83 -24.09
N HIS A 191 -4.83 -24.18 -23.53
CA HIS A 191 -4.67 -23.08 -22.59
C HIS A 191 -4.04 -23.55 -21.28
N THR A 192 -4.51 -24.66 -20.74
CA THR A 192 -3.93 -25.34 -19.57
C THR A 192 -2.41 -25.52 -19.71
N ALA A 193 -2.00 -26.19 -20.81
CA ALA A 193 -0.57 -26.42 -21.05
C ALA A 193 0.23 -25.12 -21.25
N SER A 194 -0.38 -24.10 -21.84
CA SER A 194 0.24 -22.79 -22.03
C SER A 194 0.52 -22.10 -20.69
N TYR A 195 -0.47 -22.06 -19.79
CA TYR A 195 -0.33 -21.40 -18.50
C TYR A 195 0.59 -22.14 -17.53
N TYR A 196 0.59 -23.50 -17.51
CA TYR A 196 1.56 -24.27 -16.74
C TYR A 196 3.01 -24.03 -17.23
N ARG A 197 3.23 -23.95 -18.55
CA ARG A 197 4.56 -23.61 -19.09
C ARG A 197 4.99 -22.21 -18.69
N LYS A 198 4.07 -21.22 -18.66
CA LYS A 198 4.38 -19.87 -18.17
C LYS A 198 4.75 -19.89 -16.69
N ALA A 199 4.00 -20.60 -15.85
CA ALA A 199 4.30 -20.73 -14.44
C ALA A 199 5.71 -21.32 -14.22
N LEU A 200 6.02 -22.43 -14.91
CA LEU A 200 7.32 -23.06 -14.84
C LEU A 200 8.46 -22.13 -15.28
N PHE A 201 8.29 -21.43 -16.40
CA PHE A 201 9.27 -20.47 -16.88
C PHE A 201 9.54 -19.34 -15.87
N ILE A 202 8.51 -18.86 -15.18
CA ILE A 202 8.66 -17.83 -14.14
C ILE A 202 9.43 -18.39 -12.95
N CYS A 203 9.11 -19.60 -12.48
CA CYS A 203 9.84 -20.25 -11.39
C CYS A 203 11.32 -20.45 -11.75
N ASP A 204 11.60 -20.97 -12.92
CA ASP A 204 12.98 -21.20 -13.38
C ASP A 204 13.78 -19.89 -13.51
N SER A 205 13.15 -18.82 -14.02
CA SER A 205 13.80 -17.51 -14.19
C SER A 205 14.12 -16.80 -12.88
N LEU A 206 13.40 -17.14 -11.81
CA LEU A 206 13.55 -16.55 -10.48
C LEU A 206 14.33 -17.46 -9.52
N HIS A 207 14.78 -18.65 -9.98
CA HIS A 207 15.43 -19.66 -9.14
C HIS A 207 14.61 -20.08 -7.91
N LEU A 208 13.27 -20.19 -8.09
CA LEU A 208 12.31 -20.58 -7.06
C LEU A 208 12.07 -22.09 -7.03
#